data_5160bcbc997496cda41434a6b1ce6864
#
_entry.id   5160bcbc997496cda41434a6b1ce6864
#
_cell.length_a   1.000
_cell.length_b   1.000
_cell.length_c   1.000
_cell.angle_alpha   90.00
_cell.angle_beta   90.00
_cell.angle_gamma   90.00
#
_symmetry.space_group_name_H-M   'P 1'
#
loop_
_entity.id
_entity.type
_entity.pdbx_description
1 polymer ?
#
loop_
_entity_poly.entity_id
_entity_poly.type
_entity_poly.pdbx_seq_one_letter_code
_entity_poly.pdbx_strand_id
1 'polypeptide(L)'
;MDETLQVPAQQETEVQQPLKTVEETTAEEVAQPETRPDVEHMTPEEVDKLLLSKLKHKELHAEGLVKRYGKRTVADHVTFNVKQGEIVGLLGPNGAGKTTSFYMTTGLVVPNEGHVFIDDKDITKYPVYKRARAGIGYLPQEASVFRKLSVEDNIMAVLEMTKLSHQEQLDKLESLINEFRLNKVRKNRGDRLSGGERRRTEIARCLAIDPKFIMLDEPFAGVDPIAVEDIQHIVWRLKYRNIGILITDHNVQETLSITDRAYLLFEGRILFQGLPEELAANKVVRKNYLSDNFVYRKFQSNEEDRAFAAQSRKSLLAEVYGG
;
A
#
# COMPACT_ATOMS: atom_id res chain seq x y z
N MET A 1 -57.45 13.73 51.33
CA MET A 1 -56.39 13.39 52.26
C MET A 1 -55.10 13.54 51.49
N ASP A 2 -54.64 14.71 51.23
CA ASP A 2 -53.86 15.68 51.99
C ASP A 2 -52.76 15.06 52.85
N GLU A 3 -51.58 15.26 52.42
CA GLU A 3 -50.44 15.55 53.28
C GLU A 3 -49.28 16.12 52.44
N THR A 4 -49.27 17.43 52.50
CA THR A 4 -48.10 18.28 52.19
C THR A 4 -47.00 18.06 53.23
N LEU A 5 -45.80 17.95 52.82
CA LEU A 5 -44.61 18.12 53.66
C LEU A 5 -43.65 19.14 53.07
N GLN A 6 -43.40 20.13 53.89
CA GLN A 6 -42.63 21.36 53.69
C GLN A 6 -41.14 21.12 53.54
N VAL A 7 -40.53 22.00 52.74
CA VAL A 7 -39.11 22.32 52.66
C VAL A 7 -38.64 23.14 53.87
N PRO A 8 -37.43 23.00 54.36
CA PRO A 8 -36.72 24.12 54.99
C PRO A 8 -35.58 24.65 54.13
N ALA A 9 -35.61 25.96 53.97
CA ALA A 9 -34.55 26.77 53.43
C ALA A 9 -33.31 26.81 54.37
N GLN A 10 -32.14 26.75 53.86
CA GLN A 10 -30.93 27.20 54.56
C GLN A 10 -30.02 28.00 53.62
N GLN A 11 -30.00 29.26 53.90
CA GLN A 11 -28.94 30.27 53.99
C GLN A 11 -27.78 30.23 53.01
N GLU A 12 -27.78 31.27 52.21
CA GLU A 12 -26.64 31.83 51.46
C GLU A 12 -25.50 32.22 52.39
N THR A 13 -24.30 31.84 52.05
CA THR A 13 -23.10 32.51 52.55
C THR A 13 -22.21 32.82 51.35
N GLU A 14 -22.24 34.09 50.94
CA GLU A 14 -21.29 34.72 50.02
C GLU A 14 -19.87 34.63 50.60
N VAL A 15 -18.95 34.05 49.82
CA VAL A 15 -17.53 34.30 50.01
C VAL A 15 -16.99 34.74 48.66
N GLN A 16 -16.83 36.04 48.51
CA GLN A 16 -16.08 36.66 47.42
C GLN A 16 -14.59 36.28 47.51
N GLN A 17 -14.06 35.69 46.48
CA GLN A 17 -12.63 35.66 46.21
C GLN A 17 -12.31 36.35 44.89
N PRO A 18 -11.21 37.09 44.76
CA PRO A 18 -10.99 37.98 43.62
C PRO A 18 -10.51 37.22 42.38
N LEU A 19 -11.02 37.68 41.23
CA LEU A 19 -10.59 37.32 39.88
C LEU A 19 -9.10 37.51 39.71
N LYS A 20 -8.36 36.41 39.51
CA LYS A 20 -7.01 36.44 38.92
C LYS A 20 -7.17 36.56 37.40
N THR A 21 -6.69 37.66 36.90
CA THR A 21 -6.43 37.92 35.48
C THR A 21 -5.58 36.78 34.91
N VAL A 22 -6.16 36.04 33.99
CA VAL A 22 -5.39 35.10 33.13
C VAL A 22 -4.76 35.94 32.05
N GLU A 23 -3.46 36.14 32.14
CA GLU A 23 -2.65 36.66 31.04
C GLU A 23 -2.73 35.62 29.88
N GLU A 24 -3.27 36.05 28.76
CA GLU A 24 -3.19 35.32 27.49
C GLU A 24 -1.70 35.27 27.07
N THR A 25 -1.07 34.14 27.31
CA THR A 25 0.21 33.81 26.71
C THR A 25 -0.07 33.19 25.34
N THR A 26 -0.28 34.04 24.36
CA THR A 26 -0.14 33.63 22.94
C THR A 26 1.36 33.48 22.65
N ALA A 27 1.91 32.34 22.95
CA ALA A 27 3.15 31.88 22.35
C ALA A 27 2.79 31.01 21.15
N GLU A 28 2.67 31.60 19.97
CA GLU A 28 2.90 30.89 18.71
C GLU A 28 4.35 30.39 18.78
N GLU A 29 4.50 29.13 19.11
CA GLU A 29 5.76 28.41 18.97
C GLU A 29 6.02 28.29 17.47
N VAL A 30 6.68 29.27 16.90
CA VAL A 30 7.22 29.23 15.54
C VAL A 30 8.20 28.07 15.52
N ALA A 31 7.75 26.94 14.99
CA ALA A 31 8.58 25.78 14.75
C ALA A 31 9.79 26.24 13.92
N GLN A 32 10.96 26.22 14.53
CA GLN A 32 12.21 26.50 13.81
C GLN A 32 12.32 25.48 12.67
N PRO A 33 12.72 25.88 11.45
CA PRO A 33 12.93 24.94 10.38
C PRO A 33 13.94 23.90 10.85
N GLU A 34 13.50 22.64 10.88
CA GLU A 34 14.39 21.53 11.25
C GLU A 34 15.58 21.53 10.29
N THR A 35 16.77 21.67 10.83
CA THR A 35 18.00 21.65 10.03
C THR A 35 18.11 20.29 9.33
N ARG A 36 18.42 20.31 8.05
CA ARG A 36 18.65 19.10 7.25
C ARG A 36 19.70 18.24 7.96
N PRO A 37 19.41 16.99 8.30
CA PRO A 37 20.39 16.11 8.92
C PRO A 37 21.55 15.84 7.96
N ASP A 38 22.74 15.65 8.52
CA ASP A 38 23.89 15.21 7.74
C ASP A 38 23.72 13.75 7.35
N VAL A 39 23.15 13.54 6.16
CA VAL A 39 22.88 12.20 5.61
C VAL A 39 24.08 11.56 4.92
N GLU A 40 25.20 12.31 4.75
CA GLU A 40 26.39 11.81 4.04
C GLU A 40 27.08 10.66 4.78
N HIS A 41 26.92 10.61 6.11
CA HIS A 41 27.52 9.58 6.96
C HIS A 41 26.52 8.50 7.39
N MET A 42 25.24 8.56 6.95
CA MET A 42 24.20 7.59 7.30
C MET A 42 24.21 6.39 6.34
N THR A 43 23.97 5.22 6.90
CA THR A 43 23.68 4.02 6.08
C THR A 43 22.35 4.15 5.35
N PRO A 44 22.17 3.43 4.23
CA PRO A 44 20.88 3.41 3.53
C PRO A 44 19.68 3.09 4.43
N GLU A 45 19.84 2.18 5.38
CA GLU A 45 18.83 1.79 6.35
C GLU A 45 18.49 2.91 7.35
N GLU A 46 19.48 3.68 7.77
CA GLU A 46 19.27 4.84 8.65
C GLU A 46 18.53 5.96 7.89
N VAL A 47 18.88 6.20 6.63
CA VAL A 47 18.16 7.15 5.76
C VAL A 47 16.71 6.72 5.56
N ASP A 48 16.45 5.44 5.32
CA ASP A 48 15.09 4.91 5.18
C ASP A 48 14.28 5.09 6.46
N LYS A 49 14.86 4.83 7.64
CA LYS A 49 14.22 5.08 8.93
C LYS A 49 13.91 6.57 9.15
N LEU A 50 14.83 7.44 8.78
CA LEU A 50 14.65 8.88 8.86
C LEU A 50 13.49 9.35 7.98
N LEU A 51 13.48 8.93 6.71
CA LEU A 51 12.40 9.22 5.77
C LEU A 51 11.05 8.69 6.28
N LEU A 52 11.02 7.45 6.78
CA LEU A 52 9.82 6.85 7.38
C LEU A 52 9.29 7.65 8.58
N SER A 53 10.16 8.30 9.34
CA SER A 53 9.76 9.12 10.50
C SER A 53 9.25 10.51 10.12
N LYS A 54 9.71 11.07 9.00
CA LYS A 54 9.45 12.47 8.59
C LYS A 54 8.38 12.59 7.50
N LEU A 55 8.30 11.63 6.58
CA LEU A 55 7.24 11.60 5.60
C LEU A 55 5.90 11.31 6.31
N LYS A 56 4.89 12.12 6.04
CA LYS A 56 3.50 11.78 6.39
C LYS A 56 3.05 10.64 5.47
N HIS A 57 3.46 9.41 5.82
CA HIS A 57 3.04 8.24 5.05
C HIS A 57 1.54 8.07 5.15
N LYS A 58 0.91 8.00 3.99
CA LYS A 58 -0.48 7.56 3.93
C LYS A 58 -0.57 6.08 4.25
N GLU A 59 -1.68 5.70 4.86
CA GLU A 59 -1.97 4.32 5.22
C GLU A 59 -3.26 3.88 4.55
N LEU A 60 -3.21 2.73 3.89
CA LEU A 60 -4.38 1.98 3.45
C LEU A 60 -4.63 0.90 4.49
N HIS A 61 -5.77 0.92 5.16
CA HIS A 61 -6.09 -0.09 6.15
C HIS A 61 -7.51 -0.63 6.02
N ALA A 62 -7.65 -1.89 6.37
CA ALA A 62 -8.87 -2.64 6.43
C ALA A 62 -9.12 -3.05 7.87
N GLU A 63 -10.31 -2.79 8.39
CA GLU A 63 -10.68 -3.07 9.78
C GLU A 63 -11.89 -4.00 9.84
N GLY A 64 -11.71 -5.15 10.49
CA GLY A 64 -12.78 -6.07 10.82
C GLY A 64 -13.59 -6.54 9.61
N LEU A 65 -12.96 -6.73 8.44
CA LEU A 65 -13.66 -7.11 7.22
C LEU A 65 -14.33 -8.47 7.35
N VAL A 66 -15.64 -8.51 7.14
CA VAL A 66 -16.42 -9.74 7.09
C VAL A 66 -17.08 -9.90 5.72
N LYS A 67 -16.99 -11.09 5.16
CA LYS A 67 -17.72 -11.48 3.95
C LYS A 67 -18.35 -12.85 4.07
N ARG A 68 -19.66 -12.87 3.83
CA ARG A 68 -20.49 -14.09 3.83
C ARG A 68 -21.08 -14.32 2.44
N TYR A 69 -21.02 -15.55 1.99
CA TYR A 69 -21.72 -16.02 0.79
C TYR A 69 -22.69 -17.13 1.22
N GLY A 70 -23.96 -16.79 1.27
CA GLY A 70 -24.97 -17.66 1.88
C GLY A 70 -24.68 -17.95 3.36
N LYS A 71 -24.48 -19.22 3.70
CA LYS A 71 -24.14 -19.65 5.08
C LYS A 71 -22.63 -19.68 5.37
N ARG A 72 -21.77 -19.50 4.34
CA ARG A 72 -20.33 -19.60 4.48
C ARG A 72 -19.72 -18.22 4.72
N THR A 73 -19.04 -18.05 5.86
CA THR A 73 -18.17 -16.91 6.11
C THR A 73 -16.81 -17.19 5.48
N VAL A 74 -16.37 -16.34 4.55
CA VAL A 74 -15.12 -16.50 3.79
C VAL A 74 -14.01 -15.60 4.34
N ALA A 75 -14.38 -14.42 4.83
CA ALA A 75 -13.51 -13.54 5.61
C ALA A 75 -14.24 -13.21 6.92
N ASP A 76 -13.55 -13.31 8.04
CA ASP A 76 -14.09 -13.20 9.38
C ASP A 76 -13.24 -12.26 10.22
N HIS A 77 -13.65 -10.99 10.30
CA HIS A 77 -12.98 -9.90 11.02
C HIS A 77 -11.51 -9.70 10.60
N VAL A 78 -11.25 -9.75 9.29
CA VAL A 78 -9.90 -9.57 8.74
C VAL A 78 -9.47 -8.12 8.87
N THR A 79 -8.34 -7.89 9.55
CA THR A 79 -7.74 -6.57 9.76
C THR A 79 -6.29 -6.58 9.28
N PHE A 80 -5.92 -5.62 8.42
CA PHE A 80 -4.55 -5.42 7.96
C PHE A 80 -4.36 -3.99 7.47
N ASN A 81 -3.10 -3.58 7.35
CA ASN A 81 -2.75 -2.26 6.84
C ASN A 81 -1.52 -2.31 5.93
N VAL A 82 -1.35 -1.26 5.13
CA VAL A 82 -0.20 -1.02 4.25
C VAL A 82 0.14 0.47 4.32
N LYS A 83 1.39 0.80 4.60
CA LYS A 83 1.89 2.17 4.55
C LYS A 83 2.56 2.46 3.21
N GLN A 84 2.59 3.73 2.82
CA GLN A 84 3.42 4.12 1.67
C GLN A 84 4.89 3.76 1.96
N GLY A 85 5.60 3.30 0.92
CA GLY A 85 6.99 2.90 1.04
C GLY A 85 7.20 1.51 1.65
N GLU A 86 6.16 0.70 1.83
CA GLU A 86 6.31 -0.69 2.27
C GLU A 86 5.65 -1.69 1.31
N ILE A 87 6.16 -2.92 1.32
CA ILE A 87 5.60 -4.07 0.61
C ILE A 87 5.04 -5.05 1.64
N VAL A 88 3.73 -5.29 1.58
CA VAL A 88 3.01 -6.17 2.50
C VAL A 88 2.49 -7.39 1.75
N GLY A 89 2.79 -8.59 2.26
CA GLY A 89 2.26 -9.85 1.75
C GLY A 89 0.95 -10.23 2.44
N LEU A 90 -0.07 -10.63 1.66
CA LEU A 90 -1.30 -11.24 2.17
C LEU A 90 -1.33 -12.70 1.72
N LEU A 91 -0.88 -13.59 2.56
CA LEU A 91 -0.61 -15.00 2.26
C LEU A 91 -1.65 -15.92 2.88
N GLY A 92 -1.63 -17.19 2.48
CA GLY A 92 -2.49 -18.24 3.04
C GLY A 92 -2.84 -19.31 2.01
N PRO A 93 -3.37 -20.45 2.44
CA PRO A 93 -3.78 -21.53 1.54
C PRO A 93 -4.96 -21.12 0.64
N ASN A 94 -5.24 -21.98 -0.33
CA ASN A 94 -6.42 -21.78 -1.18
C ASN A 94 -7.70 -21.84 -0.34
N GLY A 95 -8.60 -20.89 -0.57
CA GLY A 95 -9.85 -20.78 0.18
C GLY A 95 -9.72 -20.10 1.56
N ALA A 96 -8.53 -19.61 1.95
CA ALA A 96 -8.32 -18.91 3.21
C ALA A 96 -8.98 -17.51 3.30
N GLY A 97 -9.51 -16.99 2.20
CA GLY A 97 -10.15 -15.67 2.17
C GLY A 97 -9.29 -14.54 1.61
N LYS A 98 -8.04 -14.81 1.15
CA LYS A 98 -7.12 -13.82 0.60
C LYS A 98 -7.76 -12.94 -0.49
N THR A 99 -8.14 -13.55 -1.59
CA THR A 99 -8.74 -12.87 -2.76
C THR A 99 -9.99 -12.08 -2.36
N THR A 100 -10.83 -12.64 -1.47
CA THR A 100 -12.02 -11.93 -0.98
C THR A 100 -11.65 -10.69 -0.17
N SER A 101 -10.71 -10.78 0.76
CA SER A 101 -10.22 -9.65 1.56
C SER A 101 -9.55 -8.59 0.67
N PHE A 102 -8.75 -9.02 -0.27
CA PHE A 102 -8.14 -8.19 -1.29
C PHE A 102 -9.19 -7.46 -2.14
N TYR A 103 -10.22 -8.16 -2.62
CA TYR A 103 -11.29 -7.57 -3.42
C TYR A 103 -12.20 -6.62 -2.62
N MET A 104 -12.37 -6.84 -1.32
CA MET A 104 -13.03 -5.86 -0.46
C MET A 104 -12.21 -4.57 -0.35
N THR A 105 -10.87 -4.66 -0.33
CA THR A 105 -9.98 -3.50 -0.27
C THR A 105 -9.89 -2.76 -1.60
N THR A 106 -9.97 -3.45 -2.75
CA THR A 106 -10.02 -2.81 -4.08
C THR A 106 -11.39 -2.23 -4.44
N GLY A 107 -12.45 -2.63 -3.73
CA GLY A 107 -13.84 -2.23 -4.02
C GLY A 107 -14.56 -3.07 -5.07
N LEU A 108 -13.97 -4.20 -5.47
CA LEU A 108 -14.64 -5.20 -6.33
C LEU A 108 -15.73 -5.97 -5.58
N VAL A 109 -15.55 -6.14 -4.27
CA VAL A 109 -16.51 -6.79 -3.38
C VAL A 109 -16.85 -5.84 -2.24
N VAL A 110 -18.13 -5.68 -1.93
CA VAL A 110 -18.58 -4.92 -0.75
C VAL A 110 -18.56 -5.85 0.45
N PRO A 111 -17.90 -5.47 1.57
CA PRO A 111 -17.94 -6.25 2.80
C PRO A 111 -19.35 -6.27 3.41
N ASN A 112 -19.68 -7.31 4.19
CA ASN A 112 -20.88 -7.36 5.01
C ASN A 112 -20.73 -6.52 6.28
N GLU A 113 -19.51 -6.54 6.86
CA GLU A 113 -19.14 -5.78 8.05
C GLU A 113 -17.68 -5.31 7.91
N GLY A 114 -17.29 -4.31 8.70
CA GLY A 114 -15.96 -3.73 8.67
C GLY A 114 -15.80 -2.62 7.66
N HIS A 115 -14.64 -2.00 7.68
CA HIS A 115 -14.37 -0.78 6.93
C HIS A 115 -13.02 -0.83 6.21
N VAL A 116 -12.88 -0.02 5.17
CA VAL A 116 -11.61 0.22 4.44
C VAL A 116 -11.37 1.73 4.44
N PHE A 117 -10.14 2.12 4.81
CA PHE A 117 -9.76 3.53 4.91
C PHE A 117 -8.49 3.83 4.10
N ILE A 118 -8.37 5.06 3.67
CA ILE A 118 -7.10 5.71 3.32
C ILE A 118 -6.90 6.83 4.33
N ASP A 119 -5.91 6.72 5.19
CA ASP A 119 -5.76 7.56 6.38
C ASP A 119 -7.08 7.53 7.20
N ASP A 120 -7.63 8.68 7.55
CA ASP A 120 -8.90 8.79 8.28
C ASP A 120 -10.15 8.71 7.38
N LYS A 121 -9.96 8.58 6.07
CA LYS A 121 -11.07 8.62 5.12
C LYS A 121 -11.63 7.24 4.84
N ASP A 122 -12.87 6.99 5.27
CA ASP A 122 -13.62 5.78 4.93
C ASP A 122 -13.95 5.74 3.42
N ILE A 123 -13.44 4.69 2.77
CA ILE A 123 -13.66 4.41 1.34
C ILE A 123 -14.46 3.12 1.12
N THR A 124 -15.03 2.53 2.17
CA THR A 124 -15.71 1.23 2.13
C THR A 124 -16.76 1.16 1.02
N LYS A 125 -17.56 2.20 0.89
CA LYS A 125 -18.63 2.31 -0.12
C LYS A 125 -18.18 2.87 -1.47
N TYR A 126 -16.88 3.17 -1.64
CA TYR A 126 -16.37 3.69 -2.91
C TYR A 126 -16.26 2.57 -3.94
N PRO A 127 -16.84 2.75 -5.14
CA PRO A 127 -16.59 1.86 -6.25
C PRO A 127 -15.13 1.98 -6.73
N VAL A 128 -14.66 0.97 -7.48
CA VAL A 128 -13.26 0.85 -7.93
C VAL A 128 -12.71 2.15 -8.53
N TYR A 129 -13.46 2.83 -9.42
CA TYR A 129 -12.98 4.07 -10.05
C TYR A 129 -12.75 5.23 -9.05
N LYS A 130 -13.55 5.32 -7.98
CA LYS A 130 -13.35 6.33 -6.92
C LYS A 130 -12.14 5.99 -6.06
N ARG A 131 -11.89 4.68 -5.81
CA ARG A 131 -10.68 4.24 -5.11
C ARG A 131 -9.44 4.48 -5.95
N ALA A 132 -9.50 4.27 -7.27
CA ALA A 132 -8.41 4.61 -8.18
C ALA A 132 -8.08 6.11 -8.12
N ARG A 133 -9.08 7.00 -8.15
CA ARG A 133 -8.90 8.45 -7.97
C ARG A 133 -8.41 8.85 -6.57
N ALA A 134 -8.64 8.02 -5.56
CA ALA A 134 -8.10 8.21 -4.21
C ALA A 134 -6.63 7.75 -4.10
N GLY A 135 -6.10 7.07 -5.12
CA GLY A 135 -4.71 6.66 -5.23
C GLY A 135 -4.48 5.15 -5.07
N ILE A 136 -5.49 4.30 -5.27
CA ILE A 136 -5.32 2.84 -5.26
C ILE A 136 -5.23 2.32 -6.68
N GLY A 137 -4.04 1.89 -7.10
CA GLY A 137 -3.82 1.12 -8.32
C GLY A 137 -4.15 -0.36 -8.09
N TYR A 138 -4.72 -1.02 -9.10
CA TYR A 138 -5.03 -2.45 -9.04
C TYR A 138 -4.53 -3.17 -10.28
N LEU A 139 -3.73 -4.21 -10.06
CA LEU A 139 -3.27 -5.13 -11.10
C LEU A 139 -3.88 -6.51 -10.85
N PRO A 140 -4.84 -6.94 -11.69
CA PRO A 140 -5.47 -8.25 -11.59
C PRO A 140 -4.52 -9.38 -11.96
N GLN A 141 -4.87 -10.60 -11.56
CA GLN A 141 -4.20 -11.82 -11.96
C GLN A 141 -4.29 -12.03 -13.48
N GLU A 142 -5.50 -11.80 -14.06
CA GLU A 142 -5.70 -11.90 -15.49
C GLU A 142 -5.11 -10.71 -16.25
N ALA A 143 -4.67 -10.98 -17.49
CA ALA A 143 -4.10 -9.95 -18.36
C ALA A 143 -5.08 -8.80 -18.59
N SER A 144 -4.67 -7.60 -18.17
CA SER A 144 -5.49 -6.38 -18.24
C SER A 144 -5.13 -5.44 -19.39
N VAL A 145 -4.10 -5.75 -20.19
CA VAL A 145 -3.72 -4.93 -21.35
C VAL A 145 -4.84 -4.87 -22.39
N PHE A 146 -5.03 -3.71 -23.00
CA PHE A 146 -5.88 -3.57 -24.17
C PHE A 146 -5.22 -4.27 -25.36
N ARG A 147 -5.70 -5.48 -25.66
CA ARG A 147 -5.06 -6.41 -26.61
C ARG A 147 -4.80 -5.84 -28.00
N LYS A 148 -5.68 -4.95 -28.49
CA LYS A 148 -5.60 -4.35 -29.83
C LYS A 148 -4.82 -3.04 -29.88
N LEU A 149 -4.53 -2.43 -28.75
CA LEU A 149 -3.71 -1.22 -28.66
C LEU A 149 -2.23 -1.57 -28.58
N SER A 150 -1.38 -0.65 -29.03
CA SER A 150 0.07 -0.76 -28.82
C SER A 150 0.43 -0.58 -27.34
N VAL A 151 1.69 -0.85 -26.96
CA VAL A 151 2.18 -0.59 -25.59
C VAL A 151 2.04 0.88 -25.24
N GLU A 152 2.48 1.79 -26.13
CA GLU A 152 2.35 3.23 -25.87
C GLU A 152 0.90 3.68 -25.77
N ASP A 153 0.00 3.17 -26.64
CA ASP A 153 -1.41 3.52 -26.60
C ASP A 153 -2.09 2.97 -25.32
N ASN A 154 -1.65 1.82 -24.81
CA ASN A 154 -2.10 1.28 -23.53
C ASN A 154 -1.80 2.23 -22.37
N ILE A 155 -0.65 2.85 -22.35
CA ILE A 155 -0.23 3.80 -21.32
C ILE A 155 -0.88 5.15 -21.55
N MET A 156 -0.86 5.65 -22.80
CA MET A 156 -1.44 6.94 -23.18
C MET A 156 -2.94 7.02 -22.88
N ALA A 157 -3.70 5.96 -23.16
CA ALA A 157 -5.13 5.91 -22.88
C ALA A 157 -5.47 6.18 -21.40
N VAL A 158 -4.56 5.87 -20.47
CA VAL A 158 -4.72 6.19 -19.04
C VAL A 158 -4.23 7.60 -18.73
N LEU A 159 -3.15 8.05 -19.34
CA LEU A 159 -2.62 9.41 -19.19
C LEU A 159 -3.65 10.47 -19.64
N GLU A 160 -4.37 10.23 -20.74
CA GLU A 160 -5.43 11.10 -21.24
C GLU A 160 -6.60 11.26 -20.23
N MET A 161 -6.77 10.32 -19.30
CA MET A 161 -7.77 10.43 -18.23
C MET A 161 -7.29 11.28 -17.03
N THR A 162 -6.03 11.71 -17.03
CA THR A 162 -5.44 12.56 -15.99
C THR A 162 -5.71 14.05 -16.28
N LYS A 163 -5.28 14.92 -15.34
CA LYS A 163 -5.35 16.37 -15.51
C LYS A 163 -4.06 16.96 -16.10
N LEU A 164 -3.12 16.13 -16.51
CA LEU A 164 -1.85 16.55 -17.10
C LEU A 164 -2.10 17.21 -18.47
N SER A 165 -1.32 18.24 -18.79
CA SER A 165 -1.26 18.80 -20.14
C SER A 165 -0.75 17.74 -21.13
N HIS A 166 -1.01 17.94 -22.41
CA HIS A 166 -0.57 16.97 -23.43
C HIS A 166 0.96 16.77 -23.42
N GLN A 167 1.74 17.83 -23.19
CA GLN A 167 3.20 17.72 -23.11
C GLN A 167 3.62 16.89 -21.88
N GLU A 168 3.03 17.14 -20.71
CA GLU A 168 3.30 16.35 -19.50
C GLU A 168 2.89 14.89 -19.67
N GLN A 169 1.81 14.60 -20.41
CA GLN A 169 1.42 13.22 -20.75
C GLN A 169 2.48 12.54 -21.62
N LEU A 170 3.01 13.24 -22.64
CA LEU A 170 4.07 12.71 -23.50
C LEU A 170 5.37 12.46 -22.71
N ASP A 171 5.78 13.42 -21.89
CA ASP A 171 7.00 13.30 -21.07
C ASP A 171 6.88 12.12 -20.10
N LYS A 172 5.71 11.95 -19.47
CA LYS A 172 5.45 10.83 -18.59
C LYS A 172 5.39 9.50 -19.32
N LEU A 173 4.80 9.47 -20.52
CA LEU A 173 4.81 8.29 -21.37
C LEU A 173 6.26 7.86 -21.67
N GLU A 174 7.12 8.79 -22.12
CA GLU A 174 8.53 8.50 -22.42
C GLU A 174 9.26 8.00 -21.17
N SER A 175 9.05 8.63 -20.02
CA SER A 175 9.62 8.19 -18.75
C SER A 175 9.22 6.75 -18.41
N LEU A 176 7.93 6.41 -18.50
CA LEU A 176 7.43 5.06 -18.21
C LEU A 176 7.94 4.03 -19.22
N ILE A 177 7.95 4.34 -20.53
CA ILE A 177 8.48 3.45 -21.58
C ILE A 177 9.94 3.12 -21.32
N ASN A 178 10.76 4.12 -20.97
CA ASN A 178 12.19 3.94 -20.69
C ASN A 178 12.42 3.12 -19.42
N GLU A 179 11.76 3.49 -18.33
CA GLU A 179 11.90 2.84 -17.04
C GLU A 179 11.54 1.36 -17.08
N PHE A 180 10.44 1.01 -17.76
CA PHE A 180 9.97 -0.36 -17.88
C PHE A 180 10.61 -1.12 -19.05
N ARG A 181 11.64 -0.53 -19.72
CA ARG A 181 12.38 -1.13 -20.84
C ARG A 181 11.45 -1.63 -21.96
N LEU A 182 10.43 -0.81 -22.28
CA LEU A 182 9.40 -1.14 -23.27
C LEU A 182 9.71 -0.58 -24.68
N ASN A 183 10.84 0.11 -24.86
CA ASN A 183 11.22 0.76 -26.12
C ASN A 183 11.15 -0.18 -27.34
N LYS A 184 11.68 -1.41 -27.20
CA LYS A 184 11.73 -2.39 -28.31
C LYS A 184 10.35 -2.88 -28.75
N VAL A 185 9.38 -2.85 -27.82
CA VAL A 185 8.01 -3.35 -28.04
C VAL A 185 6.96 -2.24 -28.03
N ARG A 186 7.41 -0.98 -27.99
CA ARG A 186 6.57 0.22 -27.87
C ARG A 186 5.37 0.21 -28.83
N LYS A 187 5.59 -0.16 -30.08
CA LYS A 187 4.58 -0.22 -31.15
C LYS A 187 3.89 -1.59 -31.27
N ASN A 188 4.31 -2.58 -30.48
CA ASN A 188 3.69 -3.90 -30.52
C ASN A 188 2.32 -3.85 -29.85
N ARG A 189 1.38 -4.60 -30.41
CA ARG A 189 0.04 -4.75 -29.83
C ARG A 189 0.10 -5.62 -28.57
N GLY A 190 -0.80 -5.34 -27.62
CA GLY A 190 -0.89 -6.05 -26.34
C GLY A 190 -1.07 -7.57 -26.48
N ASP A 191 -1.73 -8.04 -27.57
CA ASP A 191 -1.90 -9.49 -27.83
C ASP A 191 -0.63 -10.20 -28.37
N ARG A 192 0.43 -9.45 -28.67
CA ARG A 192 1.71 -9.98 -29.19
C ARG A 192 2.86 -9.93 -28.18
N LEU A 193 2.59 -9.44 -26.97
CA LEU A 193 3.58 -9.31 -25.91
C LEU A 193 3.83 -10.66 -25.22
N SER A 194 5.10 -10.92 -24.87
CA SER A 194 5.45 -11.99 -23.94
C SER A 194 4.82 -11.73 -22.55
N GLY A 195 4.79 -12.72 -21.67
CA GLY A 195 4.27 -12.59 -20.32
C GLY A 195 4.90 -11.45 -19.53
N GLY A 196 6.24 -11.37 -19.54
CA GLY A 196 7.01 -10.32 -18.87
C GLY A 196 6.80 -8.93 -19.48
N GLU A 197 6.81 -8.80 -20.83
CA GLU A 197 6.54 -7.52 -21.49
C GLU A 197 5.12 -7.02 -21.20
N ARG A 198 4.16 -7.92 -21.21
CA ARG A 198 2.79 -7.61 -20.86
C ARG A 198 2.68 -7.12 -19.41
N ARG A 199 3.31 -7.82 -18.46
CA ARG A 199 3.26 -7.43 -17.04
C ARG A 199 3.94 -6.09 -16.81
N ARG A 200 5.09 -5.82 -17.44
CA ARG A 200 5.73 -4.51 -17.39
C ARG A 200 4.84 -3.39 -17.95
N THR A 201 4.13 -3.66 -19.05
CA THR A 201 3.17 -2.71 -19.64
C THR A 201 2.00 -2.42 -18.68
N GLU A 202 1.47 -3.44 -18.00
CA GLU A 202 0.38 -3.30 -17.03
C GLU A 202 0.80 -2.46 -15.83
N ILE A 203 2.01 -2.70 -15.30
CA ILE A 203 2.55 -1.92 -14.18
C ILE A 203 2.81 -0.47 -14.61
N ALA A 204 3.42 -0.23 -15.78
CA ALA A 204 3.64 1.11 -16.33
C ALA A 204 2.31 1.87 -16.48
N ARG A 205 1.28 1.20 -17.01
CA ARG A 205 -0.07 1.76 -17.13
C ARG A 205 -0.69 2.10 -15.75
N CYS A 206 -0.48 1.25 -14.75
CA CYS A 206 -0.95 1.51 -13.40
C CYS A 206 -0.27 2.74 -12.80
N LEU A 207 1.03 2.94 -13.06
CA LEU A 207 1.80 4.09 -12.59
C LEU A 207 1.45 5.41 -13.30
N ALA A 208 0.79 5.35 -14.46
CA ALA A 208 0.38 6.55 -15.19
C ALA A 208 -0.50 7.50 -14.38
N ILE A 209 -1.23 7.00 -13.38
CA ILE A 209 -2.11 7.79 -12.49
C ILE A 209 -1.48 8.18 -11.15
N ASP A 210 -0.18 7.98 -10.95
CA ASP A 210 0.54 8.25 -9.69
C ASP A 210 -0.16 7.64 -8.45
N PRO A 211 -0.32 6.32 -8.41
CA PRO A 211 -0.98 5.68 -7.29
C PRO A 211 -0.15 5.82 -6.00
N LYS A 212 -0.84 5.93 -4.87
CA LYS A 212 -0.23 5.90 -3.53
C LYS A 212 -0.06 4.47 -3.03
N PHE A 213 -0.96 3.62 -3.47
CA PHE A 213 -0.97 2.18 -3.16
C PHE A 213 -1.19 1.39 -4.44
N ILE A 214 -0.51 0.25 -4.55
CA ILE A 214 -0.71 -0.71 -5.63
C ILE A 214 -1.10 -2.05 -5.02
N MET A 215 -2.21 -2.58 -5.52
CA MET A 215 -2.74 -3.89 -5.17
C MET A 215 -2.35 -4.90 -6.27
N LEU A 216 -1.48 -5.85 -5.97
CA LEU A 216 -1.00 -6.88 -6.88
C LEU A 216 -1.66 -8.22 -6.58
N ASP A 217 -2.53 -8.67 -7.47
CA ASP A 217 -3.23 -9.95 -7.36
C ASP A 217 -2.47 -11.02 -8.16
N GLU A 218 -1.84 -11.94 -7.45
CA GLU A 218 -1.05 -13.05 -7.99
C GLU A 218 -0.10 -12.64 -9.14
N PRO A 219 0.83 -11.68 -8.92
CA PRO A 219 1.67 -11.13 -9.98
C PRO A 219 2.66 -12.13 -10.58
N PHE A 220 2.97 -13.22 -9.88
CA PHE A 220 3.91 -14.26 -10.31
C PHE A 220 3.23 -15.46 -10.95
N ALA A 221 1.89 -15.51 -10.96
CA ALA A 221 1.14 -16.65 -11.49
C ALA A 221 1.32 -16.79 -13.00
N GLY A 222 1.73 -17.98 -13.45
CA GLY A 222 1.89 -18.29 -14.87
C GLY A 222 2.99 -17.50 -15.60
N VAL A 223 3.96 -16.98 -14.84
CA VAL A 223 5.12 -16.23 -15.36
C VAL A 223 6.36 -17.13 -15.29
N ASP A 224 7.24 -17.05 -16.28
CA ASP A 224 8.51 -17.79 -16.26
C ASP A 224 9.46 -17.25 -15.17
N PRO A 225 10.41 -18.06 -14.66
CA PRO A 225 11.27 -17.66 -13.54
C PRO A 225 12.08 -16.38 -13.77
N ILE A 226 12.56 -16.15 -15.00
CA ILE A 226 13.34 -14.95 -15.34
C ILE A 226 12.44 -13.70 -15.24
N ALA A 227 11.22 -13.81 -15.77
CA ALA A 227 10.27 -12.70 -15.70
C ALA A 227 9.73 -12.49 -14.27
N VAL A 228 9.69 -13.51 -13.41
CA VAL A 228 9.39 -13.37 -11.98
C VAL A 228 10.44 -12.49 -11.31
N GLU A 229 11.74 -12.75 -11.55
CA GLU A 229 12.84 -11.94 -11.03
C GLU A 229 12.73 -10.48 -11.51
N ASP A 230 12.48 -10.25 -12.80
CA ASP A 230 12.23 -8.91 -13.35
C ASP A 230 11.08 -8.18 -12.61
N ILE A 231 9.97 -8.88 -12.34
CA ILE A 231 8.83 -8.30 -11.63
C ILE A 231 9.20 -8.00 -10.18
N GLN A 232 9.95 -8.86 -9.51
CA GLN A 232 10.43 -8.62 -8.14
C GLN A 232 11.29 -7.35 -8.08
N HIS A 233 12.23 -7.15 -9.01
CA HIS A 233 13.01 -5.92 -9.12
C HIS A 233 12.13 -4.68 -9.29
N ILE A 234 11.13 -4.76 -10.17
CA ILE A 234 10.19 -3.66 -10.38
C ILE A 234 9.43 -3.35 -9.09
N VAL A 235 8.81 -4.35 -8.46
CA VAL A 235 8.02 -4.18 -7.23
C VAL A 235 8.89 -3.60 -6.11
N TRP A 236 10.11 -4.09 -5.97
CA TRP A 236 11.07 -3.57 -5.00
C TRP A 236 11.39 -2.08 -5.23
N ARG A 237 11.57 -1.64 -6.49
CA ARG A 237 11.79 -0.22 -6.83
C ARG A 237 10.59 0.66 -6.53
N LEU A 238 9.36 0.17 -6.69
CA LEU A 238 8.14 0.93 -6.38
C LEU A 238 8.06 1.37 -4.93
N LYS A 239 8.59 0.58 -3.99
CA LYS A 239 8.73 0.95 -2.58
C LYS A 239 9.48 2.28 -2.42
N TYR A 240 10.58 2.47 -3.16
CA TYR A 240 11.38 3.70 -3.10
C TYR A 240 10.76 4.89 -3.82
N ARG A 241 9.64 4.71 -4.50
CA ARG A 241 8.77 5.78 -4.98
C ARG A 241 7.72 6.21 -3.96
N ASN A 242 7.88 5.79 -2.71
CA ASN A 242 6.90 6.02 -1.65
C ASN A 242 5.51 5.46 -2.00
N ILE A 243 5.45 4.30 -2.69
CA ILE A 243 4.22 3.57 -3.02
C ILE A 243 4.07 2.41 -2.04
N GLY A 244 2.92 2.32 -1.37
CA GLY A 244 2.57 1.16 -0.55
C GLY A 244 2.07 0.01 -1.44
N ILE A 245 2.54 -1.21 -1.21
CA ILE A 245 2.20 -2.35 -2.05
C ILE A 245 1.58 -3.45 -1.21
N LEU A 246 0.37 -3.89 -1.59
CA LEU A 246 -0.22 -5.12 -1.09
C LEU A 246 -0.15 -6.19 -2.18
N ILE A 247 0.49 -7.31 -1.87
CA ILE A 247 0.67 -8.41 -2.78
C ILE A 247 0.02 -9.68 -2.23
N THR A 248 -0.74 -10.39 -3.05
CA THR A 248 -1.21 -11.74 -2.76
C THR A 248 -0.73 -12.67 -3.85
N ASP A 249 -0.20 -13.82 -3.47
CA ASP A 249 0.23 -14.85 -4.40
C ASP A 249 0.19 -16.23 -3.72
N HIS A 250 0.14 -17.29 -4.52
CA HIS A 250 0.31 -18.65 -4.07
C HIS A 250 1.78 -19.07 -4.07
N ASN A 251 2.65 -18.34 -4.76
CA ASN A 251 4.10 -18.52 -4.75
C ASN A 251 4.70 -17.84 -3.52
N VAL A 252 4.69 -18.57 -2.41
CA VAL A 252 5.06 -18.06 -1.08
C VAL A 252 6.50 -17.59 -1.03
N GLN A 253 7.44 -18.34 -1.65
CA GLN A 253 8.85 -18.02 -1.62
C GLN A 253 9.11 -16.67 -2.30
N GLU A 254 8.57 -16.48 -3.49
CA GLU A 254 8.77 -15.27 -4.29
C GLU A 254 8.12 -14.06 -3.63
N THR A 255 6.97 -14.24 -3.01
CA THR A 255 6.27 -13.16 -2.30
C THR A 255 7.00 -12.78 -1.02
N LEU A 256 7.32 -13.74 -0.15
CA LEU A 256 8.02 -13.46 1.10
C LEU A 256 9.40 -12.84 0.88
N SER A 257 10.09 -13.19 -0.22
CA SER A 257 11.43 -12.67 -0.51
C SER A 257 11.47 -11.15 -0.60
N ILE A 258 10.43 -10.51 -1.17
CA ILE A 258 10.36 -9.07 -1.44
C ILE A 258 9.53 -8.30 -0.43
N THR A 259 8.78 -8.96 0.46
CA THR A 259 7.92 -8.27 1.44
C THR A 259 8.69 -7.78 2.65
N ASP A 260 8.30 -6.63 3.19
CA ASP A 260 8.80 -6.09 4.45
C ASP A 260 8.11 -6.75 5.65
N ARG A 261 6.82 -7.09 5.51
CA ARG A 261 6.03 -7.86 6.48
C ARG A 261 4.90 -8.60 5.76
N ALA A 262 4.34 -9.58 6.43
CA ALA A 262 3.27 -10.37 5.87
C ALA A 262 2.17 -10.68 6.90
N TYR A 263 0.96 -10.84 6.36
CA TYR A 263 -0.19 -11.40 7.05
C TYR A 263 -0.47 -12.79 6.49
N LEU A 264 -0.64 -13.76 7.36
CA LEU A 264 -1.08 -15.09 6.97
C LEU A 264 -2.54 -15.28 7.32
N LEU A 265 -3.38 -15.44 6.30
CA LEU A 265 -4.78 -15.83 6.46
C LEU A 265 -4.89 -17.35 6.54
N PHE A 266 -5.72 -17.82 7.47
CA PHE A 266 -6.12 -19.19 7.59
C PHE A 266 -7.59 -19.26 8.02
N GLU A 267 -8.41 -20.02 7.31
CA GLU A 267 -9.86 -20.17 7.57
C GLU A 267 -10.61 -18.84 7.77
N GLY A 268 -10.29 -17.85 6.94
CA GLY A 268 -10.94 -16.54 6.94
C GLY A 268 -10.44 -15.54 7.98
N ARG A 269 -9.44 -15.88 8.80
CA ARG A 269 -8.88 -15.04 9.86
C ARG A 269 -7.39 -14.83 9.71
N ILE A 270 -6.85 -13.75 10.28
CA ILE A 270 -5.40 -13.58 10.41
C ILE A 270 -4.87 -14.55 11.47
N LEU A 271 -4.07 -15.50 11.04
CA LEU A 271 -3.39 -16.46 11.91
C LEU A 271 -2.05 -15.93 12.43
N PHE A 272 -1.34 -15.15 11.60
CA PHE A 272 -0.04 -14.60 11.93
C PHE A 272 0.18 -13.28 11.21
N GLN A 273 0.91 -12.36 11.83
CA GLN A 273 1.44 -11.15 11.21
C GLN A 273 2.85 -10.89 11.76
N GLY A 274 3.75 -10.44 10.90
CA GLY A 274 5.12 -10.13 11.31
C GLY A 274 6.08 -10.10 10.14
N LEU A 275 7.37 -10.15 10.45
CA LEU A 275 8.44 -10.19 9.47
C LEU A 275 8.45 -11.53 8.72
N PRO A 276 8.90 -11.56 7.45
CA PRO A 276 9.00 -12.78 6.66
C PRO A 276 9.83 -13.86 7.35
N GLU A 277 10.93 -13.48 8.00
CA GLU A 277 11.81 -14.39 8.76
C GLU A 277 11.08 -15.02 9.95
N GLU A 278 10.30 -14.23 10.68
CA GLU A 278 9.51 -14.71 11.83
C GLU A 278 8.42 -15.67 11.36
N LEU A 279 7.74 -15.34 10.25
CA LEU A 279 6.73 -16.20 9.64
C LEU A 279 7.35 -17.54 9.21
N ALA A 280 8.52 -17.50 8.54
CA ALA A 280 9.23 -18.69 8.09
C ALA A 280 9.74 -19.58 9.24
N ALA A 281 10.05 -19.00 10.40
CA ALA A 281 10.50 -19.71 11.60
C ALA A 281 9.35 -20.24 12.47
N ASN A 282 8.13 -19.72 12.29
CA ASN A 282 6.99 -20.04 13.15
C ASN A 282 6.50 -21.48 12.92
N LYS A 283 6.50 -22.30 13.98
CA LYS A 283 6.10 -23.72 13.92
C LYS A 283 4.64 -23.91 13.49
N VAL A 284 3.73 -23.04 13.91
CA VAL A 284 2.30 -23.13 13.55
C VAL A 284 2.12 -22.80 12.07
N VAL A 285 2.83 -21.79 11.55
CA VAL A 285 2.83 -21.40 10.14
C VAL A 285 3.41 -22.52 9.27
N ARG A 286 4.53 -23.11 9.68
CA ARG A 286 5.14 -24.25 8.95
C ARG A 286 4.20 -25.43 8.86
N LYS A 287 3.57 -25.81 9.97
CA LYS A 287 2.64 -26.95 10.02
C LYS A 287 1.38 -26.74 9.16
N ASN A 288 0.84 -25.53 9.10
CA ASN A 288 -0.46 -25.26 8.46
C ASN A 288 -0.35 -24.70 7.04
N TYR A 289 0.82 -24.15 6.66
CA TYR A 289 0.95 -23.46 5.38
C TYR A 289 2.29 -23.68 4.68
N LEU A 290 3.41 -23.52 5.38
CA LEU A 290 4.73 -23.80 4.84
C LEU A 290 5.08 -25.27 5.08
N SER A 291 5.89 -25.88 4.22
CA SER A 291 6.44 -27.20 4.50
C SER A 291 7.59 -27.11 5.51
N ASP A 292 7.93 -28.23 6.16
CA ASP A 292 9.11 -28.30 7.04
C ASP A 292 10.42 -28.03 6.29
N ASN A 293 10.43 -28.27 4.98
CA ASN A 293 11.60 -28.03 4.11
C ASN A 293 11.61 -26.60 3.52
N PHE A 294 10.68 -25.73 3.89
CA PHE A 294 10.66 -24.36 3.39
C PHE A 294 11.90 -23.59 3.87
N VAL A 295 12.64 -23.00 2.95
CA VAL A 295 13.82 -22.18 3.23
C VAL A 295 13.53 -20.75 2.75
N TYR A 296 13.41 -19.83 3.70
CA TYR A 296 13.28 -18.42 3.36
C TYR A 296 14.57 -17.88 2.73
N ARG A 297 14.42 -17.18 1.63
CA ARG A 297 15.51 -16.47 0.95
C ARG A 297 15.07 -15.05 0.69
N LYS A 298 15.78 -14.08 1.24
CA LYS A 298 15.51 -12.67 1.01
C LYS A 298 15.94 -12.27 -0.39
N PHE A 299 15.12 -11.43 -1.02
CA PHE A 299 15.44 -10.81 -2.31
C PHE A 299 16.74 -10.00 -2.22
N GLN A 300 17.55 -10.12 -3.25
CA GLN A 300 18.81 -9.39 -3.34
C GLN A 300 18.72 -8.35 -4.46
N SER A 301 18.73 -7.07 -4.05
CA SER A 301 18.77 -5.96 -5.00
C SER A 301 20.10 -5.96 -5.78
N ASN A 302 19.99 -5.75 -7.09
CA ASN A 302 21.16 -5.59 -7.96
C ASN A 302 21.73 -4.16 -7.91
N GLU A 303 22.76 -3.86 -8.70
CA GLU A 303 23.40 -2.55 -8.72
C GLU A 303 22.45 -1.44 -9.22
N GLU A 304 21.64 -1.73 -10.25
CA GLU A 304 20.64 -0.77 -10.76
C GLU A 304 19.58 -0.44 -9.72
N ASP A 305 19.11 -1.43 -8.95
CA ASP A 305 18.13 -1.22 -7.87
C ASP A 305 18.70 -0.31 -6.79
N ARG A 306 19.94 -0.57 -6.37
CA ARG A 306 20.63 0.25 -5.37
C ARG A 306 20.84 1.69 -5.84
N ALA A 307 21.20 1.87 -7.11
CA ALA A 307 21.32 3.19 -7.72
C ALA A 307 19.98 3.92 -7.77
N PHE A 308 18.91 3.22 -8.17
CA PHE A 308 17.54 3.76 -8.17
C PHE A 308 17.08 4.17 -6.77
N ALA A 309 17.27 3.31 -5.77
CA ALA A 309 16.93 3.61 -4.38
C ALA A 309 17.72 4.82 -3.84
N ALA A 310 19.01 4.92 -4.15
CA ALA A 310 19.83 6.07 -3.75
C ALA A 310 19.33 7.38 -4.35
N GLN A 311 18.96 7.38 -5.63
CA GLN A 311 18.39 8.56 -6.29
C GLN A 311 17.02 8.92 -5.70
N SER A 312 16.15 7.95 -5.47
CA SER A 312 14.83 8.15 -4.87
C SER A 312 14.92 8.72 -3.45
N ARG A 313 15.85 8.23 -2.62
CA ARG A 313 16.12 8.78 -1.29
C ARG A 313 16.51 10.26 -1.35
N LYS A 314 17.39 10.65 -2.29
CA LYS A 314 17.78 12.05 -2.49
C LYS A 314 16.56 12.92 -2.84
N SER A 315 15.69 12.46 -3.73
CA SER A 315 14.48 13.17 -4.11
C SER A 315 13.52 13.34 -2.92
N LEU A 316 13.28 12.27 -2.16
CA LEU A 316 12.42 12.29 -0.98
C LEU A 316 12.98 13.18 0.14
N LEU A 317 14.31 13.19 0.35
CA LEU A 317 14.96 14.10 1.30
C LEU A 317 14.80 15.57 0.88
N ALA A 318 14.91 15.87 -0.41
CA ALA A 318 14.67 17.21 -0.94
C ALA A 318 13.20 17.63 -0.73
N GLU A 319 12.25 16.73 -0.90
CA GLU A 319 10.82 16.99 -0.62
C GLU A 319 10.56 17.28 0.88
N VAL A 320 11.19 16.53 1.78
CA VAL A 320 10.99 16.64 3.24
C VAL A 320 11.65 17.88 3.82
N TYR A 321 12.86 18.24 3.38
CA TYR A 321 13.68 19.30 3.98
C TYR A 321 13.82 20.56 3.11
N GLY A 322 13.11 20.63 1.99
CA GLY A 322 13.13 21.77 1.07
C GLY A 322 14.52 21.92 0.43
N GLY A 323 14.73 21.30 -0.71
CA GLY A 323 15.95 21.41 -1.49
C GLY A 323 16.12 22.76 -2.13
#